data_4da97657f68c015818cd02cc26f5971b
#
_entry.id   4da97657f68c015818cd02cc26f5971b
#
_cell.length_a   1.000
_cell.length_b   1.000
_cell.length_c   1.000
_cell.angle_alpha   90.00
_cell.angle_beta   90.00
_cell.angle_gamma   90.00
#
_symmetry.space_group_name_H-M   'P 1'
#
loop_
_entity.id
_entity.type
_entity.pdbx_description
1 polymer ?
#
loop_
_entity_poly.entity_id
_entity_poly.type
_entity_poly.pdbx_seq_one_letter_code
_entity_poly.pdbx_strand_id
1 'polypeptide(L)'
;QNCRSEVHTNDFLISRSGANLGMESVVPARYNGYNAIDVVIAVPDISKVIPEFLAQYTNSPMGRAIVKKNERGAAQGHLNVSAYANLPIGVPDLQEQEKLVKQISDRLSVCDSIEKTVDTALAQADAMRQSILKQAFEGKL
;
A
#
# COMPACT_ATOMS: atom_id res chain seq x y z
N GLN A 1 20.94 -21.77 -1.27
CA GLN A 1 20.36 -20.47 -1.66
C GLN A 1 18.89 -20.69 -1.98
N ASN A 2 18.00 -20.03 -1.25
CA ASN A 2 16.57 -20.25 -1.37
C ASN A 2 16.01 -19.25 -2.41
N CYS A 3 16.17 -19.57 -3.70
CA CYS A 3 15.71 -18.74 -4.84
C CYS A 3 14.19 -18.41 -4.82
N ARG A 4 13.42 -19.02 -3.92
CA ARG A 4 11.96 -18.84 -3.83
C ARG A 4 11.52 -17.61 -3.03
N SER A 5 12.43 -16.93 -2.35
CA SER A 5 12.14 -15.75 -1.54
C SER A 5 12.84 -14.48 -2.06
N GLU A 6 13.67 -14.60 -3.08
CA GLU A 6 14.33 -13.46 -3.72
C GLU A 6 13.32 -12.65 -4.53
N VAL A 7 13.36 -11.33 -4.37
CA VAL A 7 12.47 -10.39 -5.04
C VAL A 7 13.23 -9.53 -6.03
N HIS A 8 12.58 -9.17 -7.12
CA HIS A 8 13.12 -8.31 -8.14
C HIS A 8 12.32 -7.04 -8.27
N THR A 9 12.93 -6.02 -8.86
CA THR A 9 12.24 -4.76 -9.15
C THR A 9 10.96 -5.04 -9.95
N ASN A 10 9.88 -4.38 -9.57
CA ASN A 10 8.54 -4.52 -10.13
C ASN A 10 7.79 -5.82 -9.79
N ASP A 11 8.36 -6.73 -9.00
CA ASP A 11 7.59 -7.82 -8.41
C ASP A 11 6.55 -7.29 -7.42
N PHE A 12 5.48 -8.06 -7.21
CA PHE A 12 4.51 -7.79 -6.16
C PHE A 12 4.78 -8.60 -4.91
N LEU A 13 4.70 -7.93 -3.77
CA LEU A 13 4.61 -8.58 -2.47
C LEU A 13 3.18 -8.52 -1.99
N ILE A 14 2.56 -9.67 -1.81
CA ILE A 14 1.17 -9.78 -1.37
C ILE A 14 1.16 -10.33 0.05
N SER A 15 0.54 -9.61 0.98
CA SER A 15 0.45 -10.03 2.37
C SER A 15 -0.37 -11.32 2.51
N ARG A 16 0.21 -12.35 3.15
CA ARG A 16 -0.42 -13.66 3.31
C ARG A 16 -1.39 -13.74 4.48
N SER A 17 -1.24 -12.88 5.48
CA SER A 17 -1.94 -13.02 6.75
C SER A 17 -2.16 -11.68 7.46
N GLY A 18 -2.98 -11.67 8.51
CA GLY A 18 -3.20 -10.52 9.38
C GLY A 18 -4.11 -9.44 8.79
N ALA A 19 -4.07 -8.24 9.41
CA ALA A 19 -4.94 -7.11 9.06
C ALA A 19 -4.75 -6.63 7.61
N ASN A 20 -3.58 -6.86 7.04
CA ASN A 20 -3.19 -6.45 5.70
C ASN A 20 -3.34 -7.58 4.66
N LEU A 21 -4.02 -8.67 5.01
CA LEU A 21 -4.22 -9.82 4.12
C LEU A 21 -4.65 -9.38 2.72
N GLY A 22 -3.91 -9.83 1.68
CA GLY A 22 -4.15 -9.49 0.27
C GLY A 22 -3.82 -8.06 -0.12
N MET A 23 -3.18 -7.26 0.73
CA MET A 23 -2.61 -5.98 0.30
C MET A 23 -1.33 -6.20 -0.49
N GLU A 24 -1.16 -5.38 -1.51
CA GLU A 24 -0.02 -5.45 -2.42
C GLU A 24 0.93 -4.27 -2.26
N SER A 25 2.20 -4.55 -2.53
CA SER A 25 3.25 -3.54 -2.67
C SER A 25 4.17 -3.91 -3.82
N VAL A 26 4.55 -2.93 -4.63
CA VAL A 26 5.53 -3.11 -5.71
C VAL A 26 6.94 -3.03 -5.11
N VAL A 27 7.82 -3.93 -5.53
CA VAL A 27 9.23 -3.95 -5.10
C VAL A 27 10.00 -2.83 -5.80
N PRO A 28 10.45 -1.81 -5.07
CA PRO A 28 11.26 -0.75 -5.67
C PRO A 28 12.69 -1.22 -5.92
N ALA A 29 13.40 -0.54 -6.83
CA ALA A 29 14.74 -0.92 -7.29
C ALA A 29 15.77 -1.11 -6.15
N ARG A 30 15.65 -0.36 -5.05
CA ARG A 30 16.54 -0.47 -3.89
C ARG A 30 16.49 -1.82 -3.16
N TYR A 31 15.44 -2.62 -3.38
CA TYR A 31 15.27 -3.95 -2.77
C TYR A 31 15.45 -5.09 -3.76
N ASN A 32 15.94 -4.81 -4.97
CA ASN A 32 16.26 -5.85 -5.95
C ASN A 32 17.27 -6.85 -5.39
N GLY A 33 16.97 -8.14 -5.48
CA GLY A 33 17.84 -9.22 -4.97
C GLY A 33 17.74 -9.48 -3.46
N TYR A 34 16.85 -8.78 -2.74
CA TYR A 34 16.58 -9.08 -1.33
C TYR A 34 15.65 -10.28 -1.17
N ASN A 35 15.62 -10.86 0.02
CA ASN A 35 14.70 -11.94 0.34
C ASN A 35 13.49 -11.41 1.10
N ALA A 36 12.30 -11.80 0.67
CA ALA A 36 11.04 -11.53 1.37
C ALA A 36 10.53 -12.81 2.05
N ILE A 37 9.98 -12.67 3.25
CA ILE A 37 9.43 -13.75 4.06
C ILE A 37 7.97 -13.46 4.41
N ASP A 38 7.16 -14.52 4.51
CA ASP A 38 5.74 -14.47 4.87
C ASP A 38 4.85 -13.64 3.93
N VAL A 39 5.24 -13.60 2.66
CA VAL A 39 4.51 -12.96 1.58
C VAL A 39 4.35 -13.92 0.39
N VAL A 40 3.40 -13.64 -0.47
CA VAL A 40 3.36 -14.21 -1.82
C VAL A 40 4.09 -13.24 -2.74
N ILE A 41 4.98 -13.77 -3.57
CA ILE A 41 5.67 -13.01 -4.62
C ILE A 41 4.96 -13.34 -5.93
N ALA A 42 4.48 -12.31 -6.62
CA ALA A 42 3.92 -12.44 -7.96
C ALA A 42 4.72 -11.59 -8.93
N VAL A 43 5.00 -12.17 -10.10
CA VAL A 43 5.76 -11.50 -11.17
C VAL A 43 4.76 -11.05 -12.22
N PRO A 44 4.55 -9.75 -12.42
CA PRO A 44 3.60 -9.25 -13.40
C PRO A 44 4.15 -9.36 -14.83
N ASP A 45 3.26 -9.54 -15.78
CA ASP A 45 3.57 -9.38 -17.20
C ASP A 45 3.59 -7.88 -17.55
N ILE A 46 4.77 -7.25 -17.41
CA ILE A 46 4.95 -5.82 -17.64
C ILE A 46 4.67 -5.36 -19.09
N SER A 47 4.52 -6.30 -20.03
CA SER A 47 4.07 -5.96 -21.40
C SER A 47 2.57 -5.66 -21.46
N LYS A 48 1.81 -5.99 -20.43
CA LYS A 48 0.35 -5.84 -20.36
C LYS A 48 -0.11 -4.97 -19.20
N VAL A 49 0.65 -4.96 -18.10
CA VAL A 49 0.23 -4.26 -16.90
C VAL A 49 1.37 -3.49 -16.27
N ILE A 50 1.06 -2.25 -15.86
CA ILE A 50 1.96 -1.43 -15.06
C ILE A 50 1.83 -1.87 -13.60
N PRO A 51 2.93 -2.23 -12.92
CA PRO A 51 2.91 -2.71 -11.55
C PRO A 51 2.15 -1.78 -10.60
N GLU A 52 2.41 -0.49 -10.66
CA GLU A 52 1.77 0.52 -9.84
C GLU A 52 0.26 0.61 -10.06
N PHE A 53 -0.20 0.45 -11.33
CA PHE A 53 -1.62 0.40 -11.65
C PHE A 53 -2.29 -0.78 -10.94
N LEU A 54 -1.70 -1.97 -11.04
CA LEU A 54 -2.25 -3.17 -10.43
C LEU A 54 -2.31 -3.05 -8.91
N ALA A 55 -1.22 -2.58 -8.28
CA ALA A 55 -1.18 -2.39 -6.83
C ALA A 55 -2.22 -1.35 -6.35
N GLN A 56 -2.39 -0.26 -7.08
CA GLN A 56 -3.42 0.75 -6.75
C GLN A 56 -4.83 0.19 -6.92
N TYR A 57 -5.07 -0.59 -7.99
CA TYR A 57 -6.37 -1.21 -8.21
C TYR A 57 -6.72 -2.21 -7.11
N THR A 58 -5.83 -3.16 -6.81
CA THR A 58 -6.07 -4.22 -5.82
C THR A 58 -6.18 -3.69 -4.40
N ASN A 59 -5.42 -2.64 -4.06
CA ASN A 59 -5.49 -1.96 -2.76
C ASN A 59 -6.69 -1.00 -2.64
N SER A 60 -7.38 -0.68 -3.75
CA SER A 60 -8.59 0.15 -3.71
C SER A 60 -9.73 -0.53 -2.94
N PRO A 61 -10.73 0.22 -2.44
CA PRO A 61 -11.91 -0.39 -1.79
C PRO A 61 -12.60 -1.44 -2.65
N MET A 62 -12.65 -1.23 -3.99
CA MET A 62 -13.23 -2.18 -4.93
C MET A 62 -12.38 -3.44 -5.07
N GLY A 63 -11.06 -3.30 -5.25
CA GLY A 63 -10.12 -4.42 -5.31
C GLY A 63 -10.13 -5.23 -4.02
N ARG A 64 -10.10 -4.55 -2.87
CA ARG A 64 -10.21 -5.19 -1.55
C ARG A 64 -11.52 -5.97 -1.36
N ALA A 65 -12.64 -5.45 -1.87
CA ALA A 65 -13.92 -6.17 -1.82
C ALA A 65 -13.89 -7.45 -2.66
N ILE A 66 -13.23 -7.42 -3.84
CA ILE A 66 -13.04 -8.60 -4.70
C ILE A 66 -12.17 -9.64 -3.99
N VAL A 67 -11.03 -9.24 -3.43
CA VAL A 67 -10.14 -10.11 -2.66
C VAL A 67 -10.92 -10.77 -1.52
N LYS A 68 -11.59 -9.96 -0.67
CA LYS A 68 -12.36 -10.43 0.48
C LYS A 68 -13.51 -11.38 0.11
N LYS A 69 -14.16 -11.17 -1.03
CA LYS A 69 -15.22 -12.06 -1.52
C LYS A 69 -14.66 -13.46 -1.86
N ASN A 70 -13.45 -13.53 -2.37
CA ASN A 70 -12.79 -14.77 -2.77
C ASN A 70 -12.00 -15.45 -1.64
N GLU A 71 -11.84 -14.80 -0.48
CA GLU A 71 -11.27 -15.39 0.74
C GLU A 71 -12.24 -16.36 1.45
N ARG A 72 -13.54 -16.29 1.16
CA ARG A 72 -14.57 -17.14 1.78
C ARG A 72 -14.36 -18.61 1.39
N GLY A 73 -13.68 -19.36 2.26
CA GLY A 73 -13.38 -20.79 2.08
C GLY A 73 -11.95 -21.16 2.51
N ALA A 74 -11.08 -20.20 2.80
CA ALA A 74 -9.79 -20.45 3.41
C ALA A 74 -9.97 -20.53 4.95
N ALA A 75 -9.73 -21.71 5.51
CA ALA A 75 -9.65 -21.83 6.96
C ALA A 75 -8.46 -20.98 7.46
N GLN A 76 -8.70 -20.18 8.51
CA GLN A 76 -7.68 -19.49 9.30
C GLN A 76 -7.00 -18.24 8.70
N GLY A 77 -7.69 -17.39 7.95
CA GLY A 77 -7.15 -16.05 7.61
C GLY A 77 -5.86 -16.05 6.80
N HIS A 78 -5.64 -17.06 5.98
CA HIS A 78 -4.54 -17.14 5.02
C HIS A 78 -5.03 -16.87 3.60
N LEU A 79 -4.22 -16.17 2.81
CA LEU A 79 -4.51 -15.93 1.41
C LEU A 79 -4.55 -17.25 0.62
N ASN A 80 -5.66 -17.52 -0.06
CA ASN A 80 -5.72 -18.60 -1.04
C ASN A 80 -5.06 -18.12 -2.34
N VAL A 81 -3.82 -18.54 -2.56
CA VAL A 81 -3.00 -18.11 -3.71
C VAL A 81 -3.68 -18.42 -5.05
N SER A 82 -4.30 -19.60 -5.19
CA SER A 82 -4.99 -19.98 -6.44
C SER A 82 -6.23 -19.12 -6.69
N ALA A 83 -7.01 -18.82 -5.66
CA ALA A 83 -8.16 -17.94 -5.79
C ALA A 83 -7.73 -16.50 -6.12
N TYR A 84 -6.62 -16.05 -5.51
CA TYR A 84 -6.05 -14.72 -5.77
C TYR A 84 -5.54 -14.59 -7.21
N ALA A 85 -4.81 -15.59 -7.70
CA ALA A 85 -4.28 -15.61 -9.08
C ALA A 85 -5.37 -15.59 -10.17
N ASN A 86 -6.59 -15.99 -9.83
CA ASN A 86 -7.74 -16.01 -10.73
C ASN A 86 -8.72 -14.85 -10.53
N LEU A 87 -8.33 -13.80 -9.78
CA LEU A 87 -9.19 -12.64 -9.60
C LEU A 87 -9.46 -11.94 -10.95
N PRO A 88 -10.72 -11.65 -11.28
CA PRO A 88 -11.05 -10.89 -12.48
C PRO A 88 -10.64 -9.43 -12.28
N ILE A 89 -9.64 -8.97 -13.01
CA ILE A 89 -9.16 -7.59 -12.99
C ILE A 89 -9.38 -6.99 -14.37
N GLY A 90 -10.05 -5.83 -14.41
CA GLY A 90 -10.15 -5.03 -15.63
C GLY A 90 -8.83 -4.30 -15.90
N VAL A 91 -8.15 -4.68 -16.97
CA VAL A 91 -6.87 -4.08 -17.34
C VAL A 91 -7.07 -3.26 -18.61
N PRO A 92 -7.06 -1.92 -18.55
CA PRO A 92 -7.10 -1.06 -19.73
C PRO A 92 -5.77 -1.13 -20.51
N ASP A 93 -5.66 -0.44 -21.62
CA ASP A 93 -4.38 -0.35 -22.33
C ASP A 93 -3.31 0.38 -21.50
N LEU A 94 -2.03 0.22 -21.88
CA LEU A 94 -0.91 0.77 -21.12
C LEU A 94 -0.96 2.30 -21.00
N GLN A 95 -1.43 3.00 -22.03
CA GLN A 95 -1.51 4.46 -21.99
C GLN A 95 -2.54 4.95 -20.98
N GLU A 96 -3.69 4.27 -20.90
CA GLU A 96 -4.71 4.61 -19.91
C GLU A 96 -4.24 4.23 -18.49
N GLN A 97 -3.50 3.12 -18.33
CA GLN A 97 -2.88 2.75 -17.06
C GLN A 97 -1.90 3.83 -16.58
N GLU A 98 -0.99 4.30 -17.44
CA GLU A 98 -0.04 5.38 -17.10
C GLU A 98 -0.76 6.65 -16.65
N LYS A 99 -1.80 7.05 -17.39
CA LYS A 99 -2.60 8.21 -17.07
C LYS A 99 -3.30 8.08 -15.72
N LEU A 100 -3.89 6.90 -15.43
CA LEU A 100 -4.54 6.63 -14.16
C LEU A 100 -3.55 6.65 -12.98
N VAL A 101 -2.41 5.96 -13.12
CA VAL A 101 -1.34 5.95 -12.11
C VAL A 101 -0.90 7.37 -11.80
N LYS A 102 -0.63 8.17 -12.83
CA LYS A 102 -0.23 9.58 -12.66
C LYS A 102 -1.30 10.38 -11.93
N GLN A 103 -2.56 10.31 -12.36
CA GLN A 103 -3.66 11.06 -11.74
C GLN A 103 -3.86 10.68 -10.27
N ILE A 104 -3.78 9.39 -9.94
CA ILE A 104 -3.90 8.91 -8.56
C ILE A 104 -2.71 9.41 -7.73
N SER A 105 -1.49 9.27 -8.24
CA SER A 105 -0.28 9.72 -7.55
C SER A 105 -0.29 11.23 -7.27
N ASP A 106 -0.68 12.03 -8.26
CA ASP A 106 -0.79 13.49 -8.09
C ASP A 106 -1.80 13.85 -6.99
N ARG A 107 -2.95 13.16 -6.92
CA ARG A 107 -3.97 13.41 -5.88
C ARG A 107 -3.54 12.95 -4.51
N LEU A 108 -2.89 11.77 -4.40
CA LEU A 108 -2.39 11.26 -3.13
C LEU A 108 -1.29 12.17 -2.57
N SER A 109 -0.40 12.68 -3.42
CA SER A 109 0.64 13.65 -3.02
C SER A 109 0.04 14.92 -2.38
N VAL A 110 -1.11 15.38 -2.87
CA VAL A 110 -1.83 16.51 -2.24
C VAL A 110 -2.37 16.11 -0.86
N CYS A 111 -2.94 14.91 -0.72
CA CYS A 111 -3.43 14.40 0.56
C CYS A 111 -2.28 14.32 1.58
N ASP A 112 -1.13 13.74 1.20
CA ASP A 112 0.06 13.63 2.06
C ASP A 112 0.55 15.02 2.52
N SER A 113 0.50 16.01 1.64
CA SER A 113 0.88 17.40 1.98
C SER A 113 -0.10 18.01 2.99
N ILE A 114 -1.39 17.75 2.85
CA ILE A 114 -2.43 18.20 3.79
C ILE A 114 -2.24 17.52 5.15
N GLU A 115 -2.06 16.20 5.18
CA GLU A 115 -1.81 15.45 6.41
C GLU A 115 -0.60 16.00 7.17
N LYS A 116 0.52 16.20 6.48
CA LYS A 116 1.73 16.79 7.07
C LYS A 116 1.48 18.21 7.64
N THR A 117 0.65 18.99 6.98
CA THR A 117 0.28 20.34 7.45
C THR A 117 -0.57 20.26 8.72
N VAL A 118 -1.53 19.35 8.76
CA VAL A 118 -2.38 19.09 9.94
C VAL A 118 -1.55 18.61 11.12
N ASP A 119 -0.67 17.65 10.92
CA ASP A 119 0.21 17.12 11.97
C ASP A 119 1.11 18.20 12.56
N THR A 120 1.64 19.07 11.68
CA THR A 120 2.45 20.24 12.11
C THR A 120 1.61 21.21 12.96
N ALA A 121 0.38 21.51 12.53
CA ALA A 121 -0.52 22.40 13.26
C ALA A 121 -0.92 21.82 14.63
N LEU A 122 -1.19 20.52 14.69
CA LEU A 122 -1.47 19.82 15.96
C LEU A 122 -0.28 19.89 16.93
N ALA A 123 0.93 19.62 16.45
CA ALA A 123 2.14 19.71 17.26
C ALA A 123 2.37 21.14 17.79
N GLN A 124 2.12 22.17 16.98
CA GLN A 124 2.21 23.57 17.40
C GLN A 124 1.15 23.92 18.46
N ALA A 125 -0.08 23.46 18.28
CA ALA A 125 -1.16 23.66 19.24
C ALA A 125 -0.84 23.03 20.60
N ASP A 126 -0.31 21.81 20.61
CA ASP A 126 0.12 21.13 21.83
C ASP A 126 1.29 21.86 22.52
N ALA A 127 2.28 22.30 21.76
CA ALA A 127 3.40 23.08 22.29
C ALA A 127 2.92 24.41 22.91
N MET A 128 1.98 25.10 22.24
CA MET A 128 1.38 26.33 22.76
C MET A 128 0.61 26.06 24.06
N ARG A 129 -0.21 25.01 24.10
CA ARG A 129 -0.93 24.58 25.32
C ARG A 129 0.02 24.32 26.49
N GLN A 130 1.10 23.59 26.26
CA GLN A 130 2.10 23.33 27.28
C GLN A 130 2.79 24.61 27.76
N SER A 131 3.10 25.53 26.85
CA SER A 131 3.69 26.84 27.18
C SER A 131 2.76 27.67 28.06
N ILE A 132 1.46 27.74 27.72
CA ILE A 132 0.45 28.47 28.50
C ILE A 132 0.33 27.86 29.91
N LEU A 133 0.23 26.55 30.03
CA LEU A 133 0.15 25.87 31.33
C LEU A 133 1.40 26.15 32.16
N LYS A 134 2.58 26.09 31.59
CA LYS A 134 3.84 26.40 32.26
C LYS A 134 3.84 27.83 32.78
N GLN A 135 3.47 28.81 31.95
CA GLN A 135 3.43 30.23 32.37
C GLN A 135 2.42 30.46 33.46
N ALA A 136 1.24 29.79 33.41
CA ALA A 136 0.24 29.89 34.45
C ALA A 136 0.75 29.38 35.83
N PHE A 137 1.41 28.24 35.84
CA PHE A 137 1.96 27.64 37.07
C PHE A 137 3.20 28.38 37.59
N GLU A 138 3.92 29.11 36.74
CA GLU A 138 5.03 29.98 37.11
C GLU A 138 4.58 31.39 37.53
N GLY A 139 3.28 31.70 37.49
CA GLY A 139 2.74 33.01 37.84
C GLY A 139 3.10 34.11 36.84
N LYS A 140 3.27 33.74 35.57
CA LYS A 140 3.70 34.65 34.47
C LYS A 140 2.58 34.96 33.49
N LEU A 141 1.35 34.54 33.75
CA LEU A 141 0.15 34.93 33.02
C LEU A 141 -0.48 36.16 33.58
#